data_47ec9d1def0a31abccd1693b7a20a108
#
_entry.id   47ec9d1def0a31abccd1693b7a20a108
#
_cell.length_a   1.000
_cell.length_b   1.000
_cell.length_c   1.000
_cell.angle_alpha   90.00
_cell.angle_beta   90.00
_cell.angle_gamma   90.00
#
_symmetry.space_group_name_H-M   'P 1'
#
loop_
_entity.id
_entity.type
_entity.pdbx_description
1 polymer ?
#
loop_
_entity_poly.entity_id
_entity_poly.type
_entity_poly.pdbx_seq_one_letter_code
_entity_poly.pdbx_strand_id
1 'polypeptide(L)'
;AWESCYYKYNAIDPSYIITPEGEHWLIYGSWHSGFAAVEINPETGKTKAEQGNPWGAENEAAYGKRVYTRAMSSRWQGSEAPEVIYHDGYYYLFMAYDGLDIPYNTRVVRSENIDGPYKSMNGVDVTNKGGDAFPIVTHPYQLGGNNGWVGISHCAVFEDGNGNWYYASQQRFPANYNGNAYSNAVMLGGVRAIRWTDTGWPIVMPERYGAVPQAPITEEELIGKWEHISIEYKYGEIQKSVSMTLGADHKVLDGWNKGYEWSFDPVENVLTINNTKLYLAREVDWEATPRK
;
A
#
# COMPACT_ATOMS: atom_id res chain seq x y z
N ALA A 1 35.62 -5.95 -1.78
CA ALA A 1 35.75 -4.88 -2.78
C ALA A 1 34.37 -4.40 -3.30
N TRP A 2 33.49 -5.29 -3.65
CA TRP A 2 32.13 -4.95 -4.10
C TRP A 2 31.31 -4.21 -3.02
N GLU A 3 31.36 -4.68 -1.79
CA GLU A 3 30.64 -4.09 -0.66
C GLU A 3 31.14 -2.69 -0.26
N SER A 4 32.40 -2.38 -0.50
CA SER A 4 32.96 -1.06 -0.22
C SER A 4 32.57 0.00 -1.25
N CYS A 5 32.00 -0.41 -2.38
CA CYS A 5 31.50 0.50 -3.42
C CYS A 5 30.08 0.99 -3.16
N TYR A 6 29.36 0.42 -2.19
CA TYR A 6 28.01 0.84 -1.89
C TYR A 6 27.98 1.83 -0.75
N TYR A 7 27.23 2.86 -0.98
CA TYR A 7 26.79 3.78 0.03
C TYR A 7 25.76 3.11 0.95
N LYS A 8 25.52 3.64 2.14
CA LYS A 8 24.64 3.03 3.12
C LYS A 8 23.19 2.89 2.63
N TYR A 9 22.63 3.98 2.09
CA TYR A 9 21.31 3.97 1.48
C TYR A 9 21.46 3.99 -0.04
N ASN A 10 20.60 3.26 -0.73
CA ASN A 10 20.56 3.35 -2.18
C ASN A 10 19.90 4.68 -2.59
N ALA A 11 20.57 5.49 -3.38
CA ALA A 11 20.13 6.83 -3.75
C ALA A 11 19.15 6.79 -4.95
N ILE A 12 18.08 6.03 -4.80
CA ILE A 12 16.97 5.90 -5.78
C ILE A 12 15.63 5.91 -5.07
N ASP A 13 14.55 5.88 -5.82
CA ASP A 13 13.17 5.88 -5.38
C ASP A 13 12.84 7.03 -4.41
N PRO A 14 13.12 8.30 -4.76
CA PRO A 14 12.83 9.40 -3.87
C PRO A 14 11.34 9.76 -3.87
N SER A 15 10.76 9.93 -2.70
CA SER A 15 9.48 10.59 -2.48
C SER A 15 9.72 11.95 -1.85
N TYR A 16 9.13 12.99 -2.44
CA TYR A 16 9.30 14.38 -2.01
C TYR A 16 8.00 14.90 -1.42
N ILE A 17 8.12 15.59 -0.29
CA ILE A 17 6.99 16.21 0.38
C ILE A 17 7.35 17.61 0.92
N ILE A 18 6.37 18.51 0.92
CA ILE A 18 6.41 19.77 1.66
C ILE A 18 5.52 19.55 2.90
N THR A 19 6.10 19.74 4.07
CA THR A 19 5.34 19.58 5.33
C THR A 19 4.34 20.72 5.51
N PRO A 20 3.35 20.59 6.39
CA PRO A 20 2.45 21.70 6.75
C PRO A 20 3.18 22.96 7.23
N GLU A 21 4.37 22.82 7.79
CA GLU A 21 5.23 23.90 8.27
C GLU A 21 6.05 24.54 7.14
N GLY A 22 5.97 24.00 5.91
CA GLY A 22 6.70 24.50 4.73
C GLY A 22 8.13 23.97 4.62
N GLU A 23 8.47 22.93 5.35
CA GLU A 23 9.76 22.26 5.19
C GLU A 23 9.74 21.30 4.00
N HIS A 24 10.87 21.19 3.33
CA HIS A 24 11.03 20.36 2.14
C HIS A 24 11.83 19.10 2.47
N TRP A 25 11.26 17.94 2.25
CA TRP A 25 11.87 16.68 2.61
C TRP A 25 11.86 15.65 1.47
N LEU A 26 12.89 14.80 1.46
CA LEU A 26 12.95 13.57 0.67
C LEU A 26 13.00 12.38 1.61
N ILE A 27 12.20 11.35 1.33
CA ILE A 27 12.43 9.99 1.83
C ILE A 27 12.88 9.15 0.64
N TYR A 28 13.99 8.44 0.78
CA TYR A 28 14.58 7.67 -0.31
C TYR A 28 15.22 6.38 0.19
N GLY A 29 15.43 5.44 -0.71
CA GLY A 29 16.11 4.19 -0.45
C GLY A 29 15.46 3.02 -1.17
N SER A 30 16.24 2.00 -1.45
CA SER A 30 15.78 0.80 -2.14
C SER A 30 16.74 -0.34 -1.84
N TRP A 31 16.24 -1.42 -1.31
CA TRP A 31 16.95 -2.67 -1.01
C TRP A 31 18.13 -2.57 -0.02
N HIS A 32 18.86 -1.47 0.01
CA HIS A 32 20.04 -1.31 0.87
C HIS A 32 19.69 -0.57 2.16
N SER A 33 19.88 -1.22 3.28
CA SER A 33 19.84 -0.61 4.63
C SER A 33 18.54 0.13 4.99
N GLY A 34 17.50 0.04 4.16
CA GLY A 34 16.21 0.69 4.37
C GLY A 34 16.11 2.09 3.79
N PHE A 35 15.31 2.95 4.43
CA PHE A 35 15.02 4.30 3.94
C PHE A 35 15.53 5.38 4.88
N ALA A 36 15.92 6.52 4.31
CA ALA A 36 16.34 7.70 5.03
C ALA A 36 15.50 8.92 4.66
N ALA A 37 15.19 9.75 5.64
CA ALA A 37 14.60 11.07 5.46
C ALA A 37 15.69 12.15 5.50
N VAL A 38 15.69 13.06 4.54
CA VAL A 38 16.64 14.17 4.45
C VAL A 38 15.92 15.47 4.12
N GLU A 39 16.25 16.53 4.85
CA GLU A 39 15.70 17.84 4.60
C GLU A 39 16.43 18.53 3.45
N ILE A 40 15.67 19.18 2.57
CA ILE A 40 16.15 19.82 1.34
C ILE A 40 16.02 21.33 1.46
N ASN A 41 17.04 22.04 1.01
CA ASN A 41 16.95 23.49 0.79
C ASN A 41 16.25 23.73 -0.56
N PRO A 42 15.05 24.35 -0.59
CA PRO A 42 14.28 24.52 -1.81
C PRO A 42 14.92 25.49 -2.82
N GLU A 43 15.76 26.41 -2.36
CA GLU A 43 16.43 27.37 -3.25
C GLU A 43 17.56 26.71 -4.06
N THR A 44 18.22 25.72 -3.48
CA THR A 44 19.39 25.06 -4.09
C THR A 44 19.13 23.65 -4.57
N GLY A 45 18.05 23.01 -4.11
CA GLY A 45 17.75 21.60 -4.34
C GLY A 45 18.74 20.63 -3.65
N LYS A 46 19.60 21.14 -2.77
CA LYS A 46 20.58 20.34 -2.03
C LYS A 46 20.08 20.01 -0.63
N THR A 47 20.66 19.00 -0.02
CA THR A 47 20.42 18.70 1.40
C THR A 47 20.81 19.88 2.28
N LYS A 48 20.06 20.17 3.34
CA LYS A 48 20.43 21.19 4.31
C LYS A 48 21.65 20.80 5.13
N ALA A 49 21.83 19.52 5.43
CA ALA A 49 23.03 19.01 6.07
C ALA A 49 24.19 18.98 5.06
N GLU A 50 25.37 19.41 5.49
CA GLU A 50 26.58 19.27 4.67
C GLU A 50 26.88 17.79 4.45
N GLN A 51 27.03 17.41 3.20
CA GLN A 51 27.46 16.06 2.82
C GLN A 51 28.98 16.01 2.73
N GLY A 52 29.57 15.19 3.58
CA GLY A 52 30.99 14.92 3.53
C GLY A 52 31.36 13.81 2.55
N ASN A 53 32.46 13.11 2.83
CA ASN A 53 32.87 11.97 2.04
C ASN A 53 31.85 10.82 2.14
N PRO A 54 31.21 10.41 1.03
CA PRO A 54 30.19 9.35 1.05
C PRO A 54 30.73 7.98 1.52
N TRP A 55 32.04 7.80 1.53
CA TRP A 55 32.70 6.58 1.98
C TRP A 55 33.11 6.64 3.46
N GLY A 56 32.85 7.76 4.14
CA GLY A 56 33.16 7.95 5.56
C GLY A 56 31.98 7.59 6.45
N ALA A 57 32.18 6.72 7.43
CA ALA A 57 31.14 6.31 8.37
C ALA A 57 30.63 7.46 9.25
N GLU A 58 31.48 8.45 9.50
CA GLU A 58 31.18 9.64 10.31
C GLU A 58 30.15 10.57 9.71
N ASN A 59 29.87 10.44 8.41
CA ASN A 59 28.95 11.31 7.68
C ASN A 59 27.60 10.65 7.41
N GLU A 60 27.28 9.55 8.08
CA GLU A 60 26.01 8.85 7.85
C GLU A 60 24.79 9.78 8.02
N ALA A 61 24.79 10.62 9.04
CA ALA A 61 23.70 11.54 9.34
C ALA A 61 23.49 12.61 8.25
N ALA A 62 24.51 12.96 7.48
CA ALA A 62 24.42 13.93 6.39
C ALA A 62 23.63 13.41 5.19
N TYR A 63 23.41 12.10 5.12
CA TYR A 63 22.64 11.43 4.07
C TYR A 63 21.22 11.06 4.52
N GLY A 64 20.81 11.53 5.67
CA GLY A 64 19.48 11.43 6.21
C GLY A 64 19.38 10.56 7.45
N LYS A 65 18.31 10.81 8.20
CA LYS A 65 17.91 10.01 9.36
C LYS A 65 17.21 8.76 8.90
N ARG A 66 17.62 7.61 9.41
CA ARG A 66 16.92 6.35 9.12
C ARG A 66 15.49 6.41 9.64
N VAL A 67 14.53 6.13 8.77
CA VAL A 67 13.11 6.06 9.12
C VAL A 67 12.53 4.66 9.02
N TYR A 68 13.19 3.77 8.27
CA TYR A 68 12.73 2.40 8.07
C TYR A 68 13.87 1.44 7.78
N THR A 69 13.81 0.24 8.36
CA THR A 69 14.52 -0.96 7.95
C THR A 69 13.64 -2.19 8.15
N ARG A 70 13.64 -3.12 7.21
CA ARG A 70 12.94 -4.41 7.38
C ARG A 70 13.68 -5.29 8.39
N ALA A 71 15.02 -5.39 8.25
CA ALA A 71 15.85 -6.15 9.16
C ALA A 71 17.22 -5.49 9.34
N MET A 72 17.54 -5.04 10.56
CA MET A 72 18.73 -4.24 10.85
C MET A 72 20.07 -4.92 10.51
N SER A 73 20.13 -6.25 10.61
CA SER A 73 21.34 -7.04 10.29
C SER A 73 21.48 -7.36 8.79
N SER A 74 20.47 -7.05 7.99
CA SER A 74 20.48 -7.33 6.57
C SER A 74 20.74 -6.06 5.76
N ARG A 75 21.73 -6.11 4.89
CA ARG A 75 21.93 -5.10 3.87
C ARG A 75 20.80 -5.13 2.82
N TRP A 76 20.34 -6.31 2.48
CA TRP A 76 19.29 -6.54 1.52
C TRP A 76 17.95 -6.60 2.23
N GLN A 77 17.18 -5.53 2.12
CA GLN A 77 15.94 -5.36 2.86
C GLN A 77 14.74 -6.05 2.21
N GLY A 78 14.77 -6.32 0.90
CA GLY A 78 13.59 -6.80 0.18
C GLY A 78 12.43 -5.80 0.24
N SER A 79 12.75 -4.51 0.26
CA SER A 79 11.80 -3.41 0.26
C SER A 79 12.36 -2.19 -0.45
N GLU A 80 11.48 -1.45 -1.13
CA GLU A 80 11.84 -0.30 -1.96
C GLU A 80 10.67 0.68 -2.11
N ALA A 81 10.85 1.71 -2.94
CA ALA A 81 9.80 2.64 -3.34
C ALA A 81 9.06 3.28 -2.16
N PRO A 82 9.75 4.00 -1.28
CA PRO A 82 9.07 4.79 -0.28
C PRO A 82 8.21 5.86 -0.95
N GLU A 83 6.96 5.96 -0.53
CA GLU A 83 6.05 7.05 -0.92
C GLU A 83 5.47 7.66 0.34
N VAL A 84 5.71 8.96 0.55
CA VAL A 84 5.26 9.65 1.75
C VAL A 84 4.18 10.68 1.42
N ILE A 85 3.11 10.64 2.21
CA ILE A 85 2.05 11.65 2.17
C ILE A 85 1.75 12.14 3.58
N TYR A 86 1.12 13.32 3.67
CA TYR A 86 0.57 13.82 4.93
C TYR A 86 -0.96 13.79 4.87
N HIS A 87 -1.58 13.21 5.88
CA HIS A 87 -3.03 13.17 6.02
C HIS A 87 -3.42 13.15 7.49
N ASP A 88 -4.33 14.04 7.87
CA ASP A 88 -4.97 14.09 9.19
C ASP A 88 -4.00 13.97 10.38
N GLY A 89 -2.93 14.79 10.36
CA GLY A 89 -1.95 14.85 11.45
C GLY A 89 -0.84 13.81 11.40
N TYR A 90 -0.82 12.94 10.40
CA TYR A 90 0.19 11.90 10.25
C TYR A 90 0.88 11.92 8.88
N TYR A 91 2.15 11.60 8.88
CA TYR A 91 2.89 11.19 7.70
C TYR A 91 2.72 9.69 7.51
N TYR A 92 2.22 9.28 6.36
CA TYR A 92 2.10 7.87 5.97
C TYR A 92 3.21 7.53 5.00
N LEU A 93 3.94 6.49 5.31
CA LEU A 93 5.00 5.96 4.46
C LEU A 93 4.53 4.62 3.89
N PHE A 94 4.19 4.65 2.60
CA PHE A 94 3.92 3.45 1.81
C PHE A 94 5.23 2.90 1.29
N MET A 95 5.34 1.60 1.16
CA MET A 95 6.56 0.95 0.70
C MET A 95 6.24 -0.38 0.01
N ALA A 96 7.01 -0.69 -1.00
CA ALA A 96 6.94 -1.96 -1.70
C ALA A 96 7.78 -3.02 -0.99
N TYR A 97 7.25 -4.23 -0.88
CA TYR A 97 7.94 -5.40 -0.34
C TYR A 97 8.14 -6.45 -1.41
N ASP A 98 9.27 -7.13 -1.32
CA ASP A 98 9.67 -8.31 -2.09
C ASP A 98 10.05 -8.00 -3.56
N GLY A 99 10.05 -9.00 -4.42
CA GLY A 99 10.40 -8.84 -5.83
C GLY A 99 9.23 -8.29 -6.66
N LEU A 100 9.55 -7.52 -7.67
CA LEU A 100 8.60 -6.75 -8.48
C LEU A 100 7.68 -7.58 -9.39
N ASP A 101 7.85 -8.89 -9.44
CA ASP A 101 7.03 -9.80 -10.24
C ASP A 101 5.77 -10.28 -9.49
N ILE A 102 5.72 -11.54 -9.02
CA ILE A 102 4.53 -12.06 -8.33
C ILE A 102 4.40 -11.54 -6.89
N PRO A 103 5.42 -11.59 -6.03
CA PRO A 103 5.26 -11.32 -4.60
C PRO A 103 5.08 -9.84 -4.24
N TYR A 104 5.27 -8.93 -5.18
CA TYR A 104 5.24 -7.49 -4.91
C TYR A 104 3.96 -7.06 -4.22
N ASN A 105 4.09 -6.42 -3.07
CA ASN A 105 2.98 -5.99 -2.22
C ASN A 105 3.31 -4.66 -1.54
N THR A 106 2.29 -3.92 -1.13
CA THR A 106 2.47 -2.62 -0.48
C THR A 106 2.11 -2.68 0.99
N ARG A 107 2.99 -2.14 1.80
CA ARG A 107 2.80 -1.94 3.24
C ARG A 107 2.72 -0.45 3.54
N VAL A 108 2.11 -0.10 4.67
CA VAL A 108 2.05 1.28 5.13
C VAL A 108 2.31 1.37 6.62
N VAL A 109 3.04 2.41 7.00
CA VAL A 109 3.33 2.79 8.39
C VAL A 109 3.10 4.29 8.55
N ARG A 110 2.97 4.80 9.78
CA ARG A 110 2.74 6.22 9.98
C ARG A 110 3.53 6.81 11.16
N SER A 111 3.74 8.11 11.12
CA SER A 111 4.38 8.90 12.18
C SER A 111 3.76 10.29 12.27
N GLU A 112 3.79 10.91 13.43
CA GLU A 112 3.45 12.33 13.60
C GLU A 112 4.56 13.26 13.08
N ASN A 113 5.78 12.74 12.89
CA ASN A 113 6.92 13.50 12.40
C ASN A 113 7.44 12.89 11.09
N ILE A 114 7.83 13.76 10.14
CA ILE A 114 8.34 13.35 8.83
C ILE A 114 9.60 12.46 8.93
N ASP A 115 10.42 12.69 9.92
CA ASP A 115 11.65 11.96 10.17
C ASP A 115 11.48 10.82 11.22
N GLY A 116 10.24 10.43 11.52
CA GLY A 116 9.87 9.31 12.39
C GLY A 116 9.88 9.63 13.90
N PRO A 117 9.69 8.61 14.75
CA PRO A 117 9.65 7.18 14.38
C PRO A 117 8.33 6.78 13.71
N TYR A 118 8.44 6.07 12.61
CA TYR A 118 7.28 5.45 11.95
C TYR A 118 6.89 4.16 12.66
N LYS A 119 5.58 3.95 12.80
CA LYS A 119 5.02 2.75 13.44
C LYS A 119 4.01 2.07 12.53
N SER A 120 4.03 0.76 12.55
CA SER A 120 3.01 -0.08 11.95
C SER A 120 1.71 -0.02 12.76
N MET A 121 0.60 -0.47 12.19
CA MET A 121 -0.73 -0.45 12.85
C MET A 121 -0.76 -1.28 14.14
N ASN A 122 0.11 -2.28 14.27
CA ASN A 122 0.29 -3.05 15.51
C ASN A 122 1.28 -2.42 16.50
N GLY A 123 1.73 -1.17 16.26
CA GLY A 123 2.58 -0.39 17.16
C GLY A 123 4.09 -0.66 17.05
N VAL A 124 4.52 -1.52 16.15
CA VAL A 124 5.95 -1.82 15.96
C VAL A 124 6.66 -0.61 15.34
N ASP A 125 7.71 -0.14 15.99
CA ASP A 125 8.63 0.85 15.43
C ASP A 125 9.49 0.22 14.34
N VAL A 126 9.38 0.77 13.13
CA VAL A 126 10.03 0.21 11.94
C VAL A 126 11.42 0.78 11.65
N THR A 127 11.92 1.69 12.47
CA THR A 127 13.20 2.37 12.24
C THR A 127 14.37 1.40 12.13
N ASN A 128 14.40 0.38 12.99
CA ASN A 128 15.53 -0.55 13.06
C ASN A 128 15.14 -2.02 12.79
N LYS A 129 13.88 -2.40 12.97
CA LYS A 129 13.40 -3.77 12.80
C LYS A 129 11.92 -3.78 12.46
N GLY A 130 11.59 -3.33 11.26
CA GLY A 130 10.22 -3.28 10.79
C GLY A 130 9.59 -4.65 10.52
N GLY A 131 10.42 -5.63 10.14
CA GLY A 131 9.93 -6.97 9.80
C GLY A 131 8.90 -6.91 8.67
N ASP A 132 7.84 -7.67 8.82
CA ASP A 132 6.68 -7.61 7.93
C ASP A 132 5.71 -6.54 8.45
N ALA A 133 5.98 -5.28 8.10
CA ALA A 133 5.18 -4.13 8.51
C ALA A 133 3.70 -4.32 8.15
N PHE A 134 2.82 -3.82 9.01
CA PHE A 134 1.37 -3.96 8.89
C PHE A 134 0.69 -2.59 8.97
N PRO A 135 -0.38 -2.32 8.18
CA PRO A 135 -1.12 -3.25 7.33
C PRO A 135 -0.50 -3.48 5.94
N ILE A 136 -0.92 -4.58 5.31
CA ILE A 136 -0.79 -4.79 3.86
C ILE A 136 -1.97 -4.07 3.21
N VAL A 137 -1.70 -3.23 2.22
CA VAL A 137 -2.75 -2.50 1.49
C VAL A 137 -2.94 -3.00 0.07
N THR A 138 -1.94 -3.66 -0.51
CA THR A 138 -2.06 -4.42 -1.76
C THR A 138 -1.32 -5.74 -1.66
N HIS A 139 -1.83 -6.76 -2.34
CA HIS A 139 -1.23 -8.09 -2.46
C HIS A 139 -1.69 -8.70 -3.78
N PRO A 140 -0.96 -9.63 -4.40
CA PRO A 140 -1.47 -10.40 -5.52
C PRO A 140 -2.80 -11.06 -5.20
N TYR A 141 -3.80 -10.87 -6.04
CA TYR A 141 -5.15 -11.37 -5.82
C TYR A 141 -5.84 -11.84 -7.11
N GLN A 142 -6.83 -12.70 -6.93
CA GLN A 142 -7.68 -13.19 -8.00
C GLN A 142 -9.12 -13.30 -7.48
N LEU A 143 -10.02 -12.50 -8.05
CA LEU A 143 -11.46 -12.66 -7.88
C LEU A 143 -11.95 -13.82 -8.77
N GLY A 144 -13.04 -14.46 -8.36
CA GLY A 144 -13.51 -15.71 -8.96
C GLY A 144 -13.76 -15.61 -10.47
N GLY A 145 -13.17 -16.53 -11.20
CA GLY A 145 -13.28 -16.58 -12.66
C GLY A 145 -12.39 -15.61 -13.44
N ASN A 146 -11.75 -14.65 -12.78
CA ASN A 146 -10.84 -13.69 -13.38
C ASN A 146 -9.40 -14.20 -13.38
N ASN A 147 -8.54 -13.51 -14.13
CA ASN A 147 -7.13 -13.92 -14.25
C ASN A 147 -6.29 -13.49 -13.04
N GLY A 148 -6.77 -12.51 -12.28
CA GLY A 148 -6.05 -11.91 -11.18
C GLY A 148 -5.00 -10.88 -11.60
N TRP A 149 -4.43 -10.23 -10.59
CA TRP A 149 -3.38 -9.25 -10.71
C TRP A 149 -2.22 -9.59 -9.79
N VAL A 150 -1.00 -9.41 -10.28
CA VAL A 150 0.24 -9.59 -9.53
C VAL A 150 1.12 -8.35 -9.66
N GLY A 151 2.16 -8.24 -8.85
CA GLY A 151 3.12 -7.15 -8.95
C GLY A 151 2.53 -5.78 -8.62
N ILE A 152 1.55 -5.69 -7.72
CA ILE A 152 0.81 -4.46 -7.40
C ILE A 152 1.55 -3.72 -6.31
N SER A 153 2.50 -2.86 -6.68
CA SER A 153 3.24 -2.02 -5.75
C SER A 153 4.05 -0.95 -6.50
N HIS A 154 5.04 -0.34 -5.84
CA HIS A 154 5.81 0.80 -6.31
C HIS A 154 4.86 1.95 -6.66
N CYS A 155 4.22 2.48 -5.63
CA CYS A 155 3.06 3.35 -5.77
C CYS A 155 3.41 4.83 -5.72
N ALA A 156 2.48 5.63 -6.23
CA ALA A 156 2.27 7.02 -5.86
C ALA A 156 0.90 7.14 -5.19
N VAL A 157 0.79 7.95 -4.17
CA VAL A 157 -0.45 8.23 -3.44
C VAL A 157 -0.72 9.72 -3.48
N PHE A 158 -1.92 10.12 -3.90
CA PHE A 158 -2.25 11.52 -4.10
C PHE A 158 -3.73 11.81 -3.80
N GLU A 159 -4.00 13.08 -3.53
CA GLU A 159 -5.33 13.63 -3.31
C GLU A 159 -5.68 14.56 -4.49
N ASP A 160 -6.94 14.59 -4.91
CA ASP A 160 -7.41 15.29 -6.12
C ASP A 160 -7.84 16.75 -5.90
N GLY A 161 -7.62 17.32 -4.71
CA GLY A 161 -8.08 18.65 -4.33
C GLY A 161 -9.54 18.71 -3.88
N ASN A 162 -10.26 17.58 -3.88
CA ASN A 162 -11.64 17.46 -3.43
C ASN A 162 -11.81 16.51 -2.25
N GLY A 163 -10.70 16.07 -1.67
CA GLY A 163 -10.69 15.12 -0.56
C GLY A 163 -10.72 13.65 -0.99
N ASN A 164 -10.66 13.35 -2.29
CA ASN A 164 -10.58 11.97 -2.76
C ASN A 164 -9.12 11.53 -2.90
N TRP A 165 -8.81 10.38 -2.33
CA TRP A 165 -7.47 9.84 -2.32
C TRP A 165 -7.34 8.66 -3.27
N TYR A 166 -6.20 8.58 -3.93
CA TYR A 166 -5.92 7.57 -4.93
C TYR A 166 -4.56 6.94 -4.73
N TYR A 167 -4.50 5.67 -5.07
CA TYR A 167 -3.31 4.85 -5.13
C TYR A 167 -3.03 4.48 -6.59
N ALA A 168 -1.94 4.96 -7.15
CA ALA A 168 -1.48 4.60 -8.48
C ALA A 168 -0.27 3.68 -8.37
N SER A 169 -0.22 2.60 -9.14
CA SER A 169 0.92 1.68 -9.12
C SER A 169 1.08 0.95 -10.44
N GLN A 170 2.22 0.29 -10.60
CA GLN A 170 2.30 -0.80 -11.55
C GLN A 170 1.41 -1.97 -11.12
N GLN A 171 1.02 -2.77 -12.08
CA GLN A 171 0.40 -4.07 -11.91
C GLN A 171 0.72 -4.94 -13.11
N ARG A 172 0.61 -6.25 -12.97
CA ARG A 172 0.95 -7.22 -14.02
C ARG A 172 -0.10 -8.30 -14.13
N PHE A 173 -0.25 -8.87 -15.31
CA PHE A 173 -0.96 -10.13 -15.44
C PHE A 173 -0.18 -11.26 -14.76
N PRO A 174 -0.86 -12.30 -14.26
CA PRO A 174 -0.19 -13.54 -13.90
C PRO A 174 0.56 -14.16 -15.10
N ALA A 175 1.56 -14.99 -14.83
CA ALA A 175 2.18 -15.80 -15.90
C ALA A 175 1.13 -16.71 -16.56
N ASN A 176 1.37 -17.03 -17.81
CA ASN A 176 0.47 -17.85 -18.66
C ASN A 176 -0.92 -17.23 -18.94
N TYR A 177 -1.09 -15.94 -18.71
CA TYR A 177 -2.31 -15.25 -19.12
C TYR A 177 -2.52 -15.39 -20.64
N ASN A 178 -3.69 -15.87 -21.06
CA ASN A 178 -4.02 -16.15 -22.45
C ASN A 178 -2.97 -16.99 -23.20
N GLY A 179 -2.33 -17.93 -22.51
CA GLY A 179 -1.31 -18.83 -23.09
C GLY A 179 0.07 -18.19 -23.28
N ASN A 180 0.27 -16.96 -22.86
CA ASN A 180 1.58 -16.31 -22.88
C ASN A 180 2.35 -16.58 -21.58
N ALA A 181 3.39 -17.39 -21.64
CA ALA A 181 4.22 -17.76 -20.50
C ALA A 181 4.87 -16.56 -19.79
N TYR A 182 5.09 -15.47 -20.51
CA TYR A 182 5.76 -14.27 -20.04
C TYR A 182 4.81 -13.08 -19.83
N SER A 183 3.51 -13.32 -19.68
CA SER A 183 2.52 -12.26 -19.48
C SER A 183 2.80 -11.40 -18.25
N ASN A 184 3.41 -11.96 -17.21
CA ASN A 184 3.84 -11.22 -16.02
C ASN A 184 5.06 -10.29 -16.24
N ALA A 185 5.67 -10.32 -17.42
CA ALA A 185 6.70 -9.33 -17.77
C ALA A 185 6.10 -7.99 -18.28
N VAL A 186 4.81 -7.99 -18.64
CA VAL A 186 4.11 -6.77 -19.08
C VAL A 186 3.64 -5.98 -17.87
N MET A 187 4.20 -4.78 -17.70
CA MET A 187 3.76 -3.82 -16.68
C MET A 187 2.65 -2.92 -17.22
N LEU A 188 1.62 -2.76 -16.44
CA LEU A 188 0.48 -1.88 -16.71
C LEU A 188 0.34 -0.88 -15.56
N GLY A 189 -0.09 0.33 -15.86
CA GLY A 189 -0.52 1.27 -14.83
C GLY A 189 -1.93 0.96 -14.34
N GLY A 190 -2.15 1.11 -13.04
CA GLY A 190 -3.47 0.99 -12.43
C GLY A 190 -3.68 2.06 -11.36
N VAL A 191 -4.89 2.59 -11.29
CA VAL A 191 -5.32 3.52 -10.24
C VAL A 191 -6.42 2.86 -9.44
N ARG A 192 -6.41 3.03 -8.12
CA ARG A 192 -7.44 2.57 -7.19
C ARG A 192 -7.81 3.69 -6.23
N ALA A 193 -9.07 3.75 -5.84
CA ALA A 193 -9.47 4.67 -4.79
C ALA A 193 -8.89 4.21 -3.43
N ILE A 194 -8.66 5.17 -2.54
CA ILE A 194 -8.35 4.93 -1.13
C ILE A 194 -9.55 5.35 -0.29
N ARG A 195 -9.95 4.50 0.66
CA ARG A 195 -10.80 4.88 1.77
C ARG A 195 -10.01 4.90 3.07
N TRP A 196 -10.30 5.85 3.92
CA TRP A 196 -9.70 5.94 5.25
C TRP A 196 -10.62 5.29 6.28
N THR A 197 -10.05 4.48 7.15
CA THR A 197 -10.78 3.88 8.27
C THR A 197 -11.03 4.92 9.37
N ASP A 198 -11.97 4.63 10.27
CA ASP A 198 -12.22 5.43 11.47
C ASP A 198 -11.01 5.55 12.42
N THR A 199 -10.02 4.69 12.26
CA THR A 199 -8.75 4.75 12.99
C THR A 199 -7.63 5.42 12.20
N GLY A 200 -7.96 6.02 11.04
CA GLY A 200 -7.05 6.77 10.18
C GLY A 200 -6.07 5.91 9.39
N TRP A 201 -6.37 4.64 9.12
CA TRP A 201 -5.55 3.81 8.24
C TRP A 201 -6.15 3.72 6.83
N PRO A 202 -5.32 3.74 5.78
CA PRO A 202 -5.81 3.65 4.41
C PRO A 202 -6.22 2.23 4.04
N ILE A 203 -7.28 2.13 3.25
CA ILE A 203 -7.68 0.93 2.51
C ILE A 203 -7.55 1.25 1.03
N VAL A 204 -6.70 0.55 0.31
CA VAL A 204 -6.66 0.59 -1.15
C VAL A 204 -7.78 -0.30 -1.66
N MET A 205 -8.74 0.28 -2.37
CA MET A 205 -9.89 -0.48 -2.88
C MET A 205 -9.46 -1.53 -3.89
N PRO A 206 -10.09 -2.71 -3.91
CA PRO A 206 -9.61 -3.84 -4.71
C PRO A 206 -9.74 -3.61 -6.21
N GLU A 207 -10.78 -2.91 -6.65
CA GLU A 207 -11.03 -2.67 -8.07
C GLU A 207 -10.29 -1.44 -8.58
N ARG A 208 -9.97 -1.44 -9.88
CA ARG A 208 -9.40 -0.28 -10.57
C ARG A 208 -10.45 0.83 -10.66
N TYR A 209 -10.01 2.05 -10.43
CA TYR A 209 -10.87 3.23 -10.44
C TYR A 209 -11.54 3.45 -11.81
N GLY A 210 -12.85 3.51 -11.82
CA GLY A 210 -13.67 3.70 -13.00
C GLY A 210 -14.44 5.02 -13.05
N ALA A 211 -14.22 5.92 -12.10
CA ALA A 211 -14.94 7.20 -11.97
C ALA A 211 -16.47 7.01 -11.85
N VAL A 212 -16.91 5.95 -11.20
CA VAL A 212 -18.32 5.66 -10.99
C VAL A 212 -18.92 6.64 -9.99
N PRO A 213 -20.09 7.25 -10.28
CA PRO A 213 -20.80 8.07 -9.30
C PRO A 213 -21.08 7.28 -8.02
N GLN A 214 -20.73 7.85 -6.88
CA GLN A 214 -20.95 7.24 -5.56
C GLN A 214 -22.38 7.52 -5.08
N ALA A 215 -23.38 6.94 -5.75
CA ALA A 215 -24.75 6.98 -5.29
C ALA A 215 -24.89 6.25 -3.93
N PRO A 216 -25.86 6.62 -3.08
CA PRO A 216 -26.09 5.91 -1.83
C PRO A 216 -26.23 4.40 -2.04
N ILE A 217 -25.58 3.63 -1.18
CA ILE A 217 -25.73 2.18 -1.16
C ILE A 217 -26.91 1.85 -0.25
N THR A 218 -27.78 0.94 -0.68
CA THR A 218 -28.88 0.46 0.15
C THR A 218 -28.58 -0.91 0.74
N GLU A 219 -29.25 -1.23 1.83
CA GLU A 219 -29.06 -2.52 2.49
C GLU A 219 -29.51 -3.69 1.60
N GLU A 220 -30.57 -3.49 0.81
CA GLU A 220 -31.09 -4.49 -0.13
C GLU A 220 -30.06 -4.87 -1.20
N GLU A 221 -29.20 -3.94 -1.62
CA GLU A 221 -28.14 -4.20 -2.59
C GLU A 221 -27.05 -5.11 -2.03
N LEU A 222 -26.92 -5.19 -0.71
CA LEU A 222 -25.92 -6.03 -0.04
C LEU A 222 -26.37 -7.49 0.07
N ILE A 223 -27.66 -7.76 -0.02
CA ILE A 223 -28.21 -9.11 0.08
C ILE A 223 -27.86 -9.90 -1.18
N GLY A 224 -27.18 -11.03 -1.01
CA GLY A 224 -26.82 -11.89 -2.13
C GLY A 224 -25.40 -12.46 -2.04
N LYS A 225 -24.88 -12.83 -3.20
CA LYS A 225 -23.55 -13.46 -3.32
C LYS A 225 -22.47 -12.42 -3.51
N TRP A 226 -21.40 -12.59 -2.75
CA TRP A 226 -20.20 -11.78 -2.77
C TRP A 226 -18.96 -12.66 -2.88
N GLU A 227 -17.86 -12.07 -3.24
CA GLU A 227 -16.54 -12.68 -3.18
C GLU A 227 -15.71 -12.02 -2.08
N HIS A 228 -15.06 -12.82 -1.28
CA HIS A 228 -14.21 -12.39 -0.19
C HIS A 228 -12.77 -12.85 -0.39
N ILE A 229 -11.82 -11.95 -0.18
CA ILE A 229 -10.39 -12.25 -0.16
C ILE A 229 -9.81 -11.76 1.17
N SER A 230 -9.13 -12.65 1.90
CA SER A 230 -8.28 -12.25 3.01
C SER A 230 -6.93 -11.84 2.47
N ILE A 231 -6.51 -10.59 2.70
CA ILE A 231 -5.16 -10.13 2.35
C ILE A 231 -4.21 -10.58 3.47
N GLU A 232 -3.79 -11.84 3.40
CA GLU A 232 -2.74 -12.40 4.24
C GLU A 232 -1.43 -12.47 3.44
N TYR A 233 -0.33 -12.13 4.10
CA TYR A 233 0.97 -12.22 3.42
C TYR A 233 1.35 -13.66 3.14
N LYS A 234 1.43 -14.00 1.87
CA LYS A 234 1.95 -15.27 1.37
C LYS A 234 2.90 -15.01 0.20
N TYR A 235 4.17 -15.17 0.46
CA TYR A 235 5.21 -14.92 -0.53
C TYR A 235 5.03 -15.75 -1.79
N GLY A 236 4.98 -15.10 -2.94
CA GLY A 236 4.87 -15.75 -4.25
C GLY A 236 3.52 -16.38 -4.57
N GLU A 237 2.51 -16.21 -3.70
CA GLU A 237 1.17 -16.75 -3.91
C GLU A 237 0.19 -15.65 -4.34
N ILE A 238 -0.80 -16.04 -5.14
CA ILE A 238 -1.96 -15.19 -5.48
C ILE A 238 -3.10 -15.56 -4.54
N GLN A 239 -3.61 -14.58 -3.77
CA GLN A 239 -4.77 -14.80 -2.91
C GLN A 239 -6.03 -14.94 -3.75
N LYS A 240 -6.74 -16.04 -3.58
CA LYS A 240 -7.98 -16.33 -4.32
C LYS A 240 -9.20 -16.01 -3.48
N SER A 241 -10.21 -15.46 -4.14
CA SER A 241 -11.50 -15.24 -3.51
C SER A 241 -12.18 -16.54 -3.13
N VAL A 242 -13.00 -16.43 -2.10
CA VAL A 242 -14.00 -17.44 -1.73
C VAL A 242 -15.39 -16.81 -1.77
N SER A 243 -16.40 -17.58 -2.12
CA SER A 243 -17.76 -17.05 -2.11
C SER A 243 -18.24 -16.77 -0.68
N MET A 244 -19.09 -15.77 -0.54
CA MET A 244 -19.79 -15.41 0.68
C MET A 244 -21.21 -15.01 0.31
N THR A 245 -22.19 -15.32 1.16
CA THR A 245 -23.60 -14.95 0.91
C THR A 245 -24.17 -14.22 2.12
N LEU A 246 -24.66 -12.99 1.88
CA LEU A 246 -25.39 -12.21 2.89
C LEU A 246 -26.90 -12.46 2.74
N GLY A 247 -27.55 -12.84 3.82
CA GLY A 247 -28.98 -13.13 3.86
C GLY A 247 -29.80 -11.92 4.30
N ALA A 248 -31.07 -11.85 3.84
CA ALA A 248 -32.03 -10.83 4.26
C ALA A 248 -32.40 -10.90 5.75
N ASP A 249 -32.00 -11.97 6.44
CA ASP A 249 -32.14 -12.15 7.89
C ASP A 249 -30.93 -11.60 8.67
N HIS A 250 -30.10 -10.79 8.02
CA HIS A 250 -28.87 -10.21 8.57
C HIS A 250 -27.84 -11.25 9.02
N LYS A 251 -27.83 -12.42 8.38
CA LYS A 251 -26.83 -13.46 8.64
C LYS A 251 -26.00 -13.77 7.42
N VAL A 252 -24.75 -14.16 7.66
CA VAL A 252 -23.91 -14.75 6.61
C VAL A 252 -24.35 -16.20 6.42
N LEU A 253 -24.93 -16.49 5.27
CA LEU A 253 -25.52 -17.79 4.96
C LEU A 253 -24.47 -18.82 4.53
N ASP A 254 -23.38 -18.35 3.89
CA ASP A 254 -22.32 -19.20 3.37
C ASP A 254 -21.00 -18.44 3.25
N GLY A 255 -19.87 -19.20 3.26
CA GLY A 255 -18.52 -18.67 3.07
C GLY A 255 -17.89 -18.05 4.32
N TRP A 256 -17.12 -17.00 4.12
CA TRP A 256 -16.40 -16.33 5.21
C TRP A 256 -17.37 -15.80 6.27
N ASN A 257 -17.08 -16.08 7.53
CA ASN A 257 -17.94 -15.74 8.68
C ASN A 257 -19.36 -16.33 8.64
N LYS A 258 -19.56 -17.47 7.98
CA LYS A 258 -20.84 -18.19 7.98
C LYS A 258 -21.45 -18.31 9.39
N GLY A 259 -22.71 -17.91 9.51
CA GLY A 259 -23.49 -17.97 10.75
C GLY A 259 -23.37 -16.72 11.61
N TYR A 260 -22.43 -15.83 11.35
CA TYR A 260 -22.36 -14.54 12.03
C TYR A 260 -23.38 -13.54 11.49
N GLU A 261 -23.73 -12.57 12.31
CA GLU A 261 -24.59 -11.46 11.93
C GLU A 261 -23.82 -10.38 11.17
N TRP A 262 -24.53 -9.68 10.28
CA TRP A 262 -24.05 -8.50 9.63
C TRP A 262 -24.98 -7.32 9.86
N SER A 263 -24.46 -6.11 9.77
CA SER A 263 -25.19 -4.84 9.81
C SER A 263 -24.57 -3.85 8.86
N PHE A 264 -25.36 -2.87 8.41
CA PHE A 264 -24.92 -1.84 7.48
C PHE A 264 -25.18 -0.46 8.02
N ASP A 265 -24.20 0.41 7.94
CA ASP A 265 -24.32 1.84 8.18
C ASP A 265 -24.37 2.57 6.83
N PRO A 266 -25.54 3.07 6.41
CA PRO A 266 -25.70 3.75 5.11
C PRO A 266 -25.11 5.16 5.09
N VAL A 267 -24.81 5.77 6.22
CA VAL A 267 -24.18 7.09 6.29
C VAL A 267 -22.69 6.98 6.02
N GLU A 268 -22.04 6.04 6.69
CA GLU A 268 -20.60 5.81 6.54
C GLU A 268 -20.26 4.83 5.40
N ASN A 269 -21.27 4.18 4.80
CA ASN A 269 -21.08 3.08 3.85
C ASN A 269 -20.17 1.98 4.41
N VAL A 270 -20.49 1.52 5.61
CA VAL A 270 -19.73 0.48 6.33
C VAL A 270 -20.62 -0.73 6.58
N LEU A 271 -20.22 -1.86 6.03
CA LEU A 271 -20.75 -3.17 6.36
C LEU A 271 -19.94 -3.78 7.50
N THR A 272 -20.59 -4.15 8.58
CA THR A 272 -19.94 -4.84 9.69
C THR A 272 -20.40 -6.31 9.71
N ILE A 273 -19.44 -7.24 9.67
CA ILE A 273 -19.69 -8.67 9.80
C ILE A 273 -18.95 -9.16 11.04
N ASN A 274 -19.69 -9.68 12.02
CA ASN A 274 -19.13 -9.93 13.34
C ASN A 274 -18.52 -8.64 13.91
N ASN A 275 -17.19 -8.57 14.09
CA ASN A 275 -16.48 -7.37 14.56
C ASN A 275 -15.63 -6.73 13.46
N THR A 276 -15.75 -7.17 12.21
CA THR A 276 -14.95 -6.68 11.10
C THR A 276 -15.71 -5.64 10.30
N LYS A 277 -15.17 -4.43 10.20
CA LYS A 277 -15.70 -3.34 9.37
C LYS A 277 -15.18 -3.47 7.94
N LEU A 278 -16.08 -3.45 6.97
CA LEU A 278 -15.81 -3.45 5.54
C LEU A 278 -16.29 -2.13 4.97
N TYR A 279 -15.40 -1.34 4.41
CA TYR A 279 -15.68 -0.01 3.86
C TYR A 279 -16.09 -0.17 2.41
N LEU A 280 -17.31 0.28 2.05
CA LEU A 280 -17.90 0.04 0.75
C LEU A 280 -17.73 1.24 -0.18
N ALA A 281 -17.57 0.96 -1.47
CA ALA A 281 -17.63 1.94 -2.55
C ALA A 281 -18.23 1.27 -3.79
N ARG A 282 -18.83 2.08 -4.69
CA ARG A 282 -19.25 1.61 -5.99
C ARG A 282 -18.06 1.65 -6.95
N GLU A 283 -17.93 0.61 -7.75
CA GLU A 283 -16.89 0.56 -8.76
C GLU A 283 -17.36 -0.28 -9.97
N VAL A 284 -16.65 -0.15 -11.09
CA VAL A 284 -16.84 -0.99 -12.27
C VAL A 284 -16.13 -2.32 -12.06
N ASP A 285 -16.83 -3.41 -12.33
CA ASP A 285 -16.17 -4.71 -12.53
C ASP A 285 -15.57 -4.74 -13.95
N TRP A 286 -14.28 -4.38 -14.02
CA TRP A 286 -13.53 -4.30 -15.27
C TRP A 286 -13.30 -5.66 -15.94
N GLU A 287 -13.32 -6.72 -15.16
CA GLU A 287 -13.06 -8.08 -15.59
C GLU A 287 -14.33 -8.81 -16.04
N ALA A 288 -15.53 -8.31 -15.68
CA ALA A 288 -16.77 -8.89 -16.14
C ALA A 288 -17.00 -8.72 -17.66
N THR A 289 -17.68 -9.68 -18.26
CA THR A 289 -18.10 -9.60 -19.67
C THR A 289 -19.60 -9.84 -19.77
N PRO A 290 -20.42 -8.84 -20.15
CA PRO A 290 -20.05 -7.43 -20.33
C PRO A 290 -19.62 -6.77 -19.02
N ARG A 291 -18.88 -5.67 -19.08
CA ARG A 291 -18.54 -4.86 -17.91
C ARG A 291 -19.82 -4.41 -17.21
N LYS A 292 -19.78 -4.41 -15.90
CA LYS A 292 -20.92 -4.08 -15.03
C LYS A 292 -20.64 -2.84 -14.22
#